data_8d033a1cbf4f294dfff60eef1958cf52
#
_entry.id   8d033a1cbf4f294dfff60eef1958cf52
#
_cell.length_a   1.000
_cell.length_b   1.000
_cell.length_c   1.000
_cell.angle_alpha   90.00
_cell.angle_beta   90.00
_cell.angle_gamma   90.00
#
_symmetry.space_group_name_H-M   'P 1'
#
loop_
_entity.id
_entity.type
_entity.pdbx_description
1 polymer ?
#
loop_
_entity_poly.entity_id
_entity_poly.type
_entity_poly.pdbx_seq_one_letter_code
_entity_poly.pdbx_strand_id
1 'polypeptide(L)'
;MRKISVAAAVTLLASVGNAYAAGYQLNEFSVTNLGRSFAGIGVAGDDYSALGYNPAGMTLMKRSGMQAGLTMTEVASKIRGIGDQSGKKTDMDFMIPLPSMFGQYNVNDKLFLGAGIYVPFGLATRYGHDSFVAKDKNGVRRSELEVVDGNISAAYKVDNHLSLGVSGILRHIKGKLTSNVNSPLPNLGYSDFKVSGWSTTMNLGAMYEFDEDTRIGLSYRFKSTQRTTGHHTISVNPMYAALASRFGMGVDNRYDSVSDPELPASWILSGYHKFGEKWGTTATVKYTQWHRFHVFPAYSDNPLRPDLGVQYRWKDAWNFALGQDYYLNENWTLRAGLAWDQSPVPNSAYRTNRIPDTDRLWTSFGVSYATGNHQFDFGYAHLFMMHGKVWNSAEKDTNAKYKSYSNMYALQYQYKF
;
A
#
# COMPACT_ATOMS: atom_id res chain seq x y z
N MET A 1 9.45 35.66 9.85
CA MET A 1 8.71 34.45 9.44
C MET A 1 9.52 33.75 8.35
N ARG A 2 10.20 32.66 8.66
CA ARG A 2 10.97 31.88 7.68
C ARG A 2 10.00 31.09 6.83
N LYS A 3 10.06 31.26 5.51
CA LYS A 3 9.33 30.45 4.53
C LYS A 3 9.89 29.02 4.62
N ILE A 4 9.16 28.14 5.27
CA ILE A 4 9.42 26.69 5.19
C ILE A 4 8.99 26.29 3.78
N SER A 5 9.96 25.99 2.95
CA SER A 5 9.73 25.64 1.55
C SER A 5 8.96 24.33 1.49
N VAL A 6 7.82 24.32 0.80
CA VAL A 6 7.01 23.13 0.47
C VAL A 6 7.88 22.04 -0.19
N ALA A 7 9.00 22.44 -0.83
CA ALA A 7 10.01 21.53 -1.37
C ALA A 7 10.66 20.58 -0.33
N ALA A 8 10.79 20.99 0.95
CA ALA A 8 11.38 20.17 2.00
C ALA A 8 10.45 19.01 2.44
N ALA A 9 9.14 19.22 2.41
CA ALA A 9 8.14 18.18 2.71
C ALA A 9 8.08 17.12 1.60
N VAL A 10 8.26 17.52 0.34
CA VAL A 10 8.28 16.61 -0.82
C VAL A 10 9.56 15.77 -0.85
N THR A 11 10.68 16.32 -0.36
CA THR A 11 11.97 15.58 -0.36
C THR A 11 12.03 14.50 0.71
N LEU A 12 11.32 14.65 1.84
CA LEU A 12 11.22 13.61 2.87
C LEU A 12 10.38 12.39 2.42
N LEU A 13 9.49 12.57 1.44
CA LEU A 13 8.66 11.50 0.87
C LEU A 13 9.40 10.67 -0.21
N ALA A 14 10.59 11.10 -0.65
CA ALA A 14 11.32 10.47 -1.75
C ALA A 14 12.06 9.16 -1.39
N SER A 15 11.93 8.66 -0.15
CA SER A 15 12.58 7.41 0.32
C SER A 15 11.56 6.37 0.82
N VAL A 16 10.35 6.34 0.26
CA VAL A 16 9.31 5.39 0.68
C VAL A 16 9.64 4.01 0.09
N GLY A 17 9.99 3.09 0.93
CA GLY A 17 10.04 1.65 0.63
C GLY A 17 8.71 1.00 1.03
N ASN A 18 8.41 -0.20 0.58
CA ASN A 18 7.05 -0.73 0.44
C ASN A 18 6.69 -1.82 1.46
N ALA A 19 5.45 -1.81 1.95
CA ALA A 19 4.85 -2.83 2.82
C ALA A 19 4.03 -3.85 2.01
N TYR A 20 3.72 -5.01 2.61
CA TYR A 20 2.78 -5.97 2.02
C TYR A 20 1.38 -5.71 2.56
N ALA A 21 0.44 -5.38 1.68
CA ALA A 21 -1.00 -5.40 1.93
C ALA A 21 -1.68 -6.35 0.92
N ALA A 22 -2.97 -6.67 1.05
CA ALA A 22 -3.66 -7.56 0.12
C ALA A 22 -3.40 -7.13 -1.33
N GLY A 23 -2.69 -7.97 -2.07
CA GLY A 23 -1.98 -7.53 -3.25
C GLY A 23 -0.86 -6.56 -2.88
N TYR A 24 -1.02 -5.27 -3.20
CA TYR A 24 -0.09 -4.19 -2.84
C TYR A 24 -0.84 -2.89 -2.46
N GLN A 25 -2.11 -2.98 -2.05
CA GLN A 25 -2.87 -1.85 -1.53
C GLN A 25 -2.58 -1.65 -0.04
N LEU A 26 -2.30 -0.41 0.36
CA LEU A 26 -1.96 0.00 1.73
C LEU A 26 -3.13 0.78 2.37
N ASN A 27 -3.30 0.60 3.69
CA ASN A 27 -4.23 1.38 4.50
C ASN A 27 -3.50 2.18 5.60
N GLU A 28 -2.19 2.07 5.71
CA GLU A 28 -1.34 2.42 6.86
C GLU A 28 -1.02 3.92 6.93
N PHE A 29 -1.96 4.79 6.53
CA PHE A 29 -1.80 6.24 6.57
C PHE A 29 -2.58 6.95 7.69
N SER A 30 -3.10 6.18 8.67
CA SER A 30 -3.66 6.70 9.91
C SER A 30 -3.26 5.82 11.09
N VAL A 31 -2.70 6.41 12.13
CA VAL A 31 -2.23 5.67 13.32
C VAL A 31 -3.37 5.30 14.24
N THR A 32 -4.40 6.15 14.36
CA THR A 32 -5.62 5.83 15.11
C THR A 32 -6.33 4.63 14.50
N ASN A 33 -6.46 4.58 13.17
CA ASN A 33 -7.08 3.46 12.47
C ASN A 33 -6.20 2.21 12.48
N LEU A 34 -4.86 2.33 12.46
CA LEU A 34 -3.95 1.20 12.64
C LEU A 34 -4.22 0.50 13.98
N GLY A 35 -4.42 1.27 15.06
CA GLY A 35 -4.76 0.72 16.38
C GLY A 35 -6.04 -0.10 16.42
N ARG A 36 -6.92 0.02 15.41
CA ARG A 36 -8.18 -0.72 15.22
C ARG A 36 -8.13 -1.72 14.07
N SER A 37 -6.94 -2.06 13.54
CA SER A 37 -6.80 -2.86 12.29
C SER A 37 -7.62 -2.29 11.13
N PHE A 38 -7.75 -0.96 11.04
CA PHE A 38 -8.52 -0.22 10.03
C PHE A 38 -10.04 -0.46 10.06
N ALA A 39 -10.60 -0.89 11.19
CA ALA A 39 -12.04 -0.86 11.42
C ALA A 39 -12.53 0.58 11.62
N GLY A 40 -13.70 0.92 11.06
CA GLY A 40 -14.33 2.25 11.17
C GLY A 40 -13.63 3.34 10.34
N ILE A 41 -12.82 2.97 9.33
CA ILE A 41 -12.13 3.95 8.49
C ILE A 41 -13.11 4.91 7.80
N GLY A 42 -12.83 6.20 7.94
CA GLY A 42 -13.66 7.26 7.37
C GLY A 42 -14.96 7.55 8.11
N VAL A 43 -15.26 6.85 9.23
CA VAL A 43 -16.45 7.12 10.06
C VAL A 43 -16.16 7.21 11.56
N ALA A 44 -14.94 6.94 12.01
CA ALA A 44 -14.61 7.02 13.44
C ALA A 44 -14.57 8.47 13.96
N GLY A 45 -14.09 9.42 13.17
CA GLY A 45 -14.15 10.86 13.49
C GLY A 45 -13.16 11.31 14.55
N ASP A 46 -12.03 10.62 14.69
CA ASP A 46 -11.01 10.89 15.71
C ASP A 46 -9.67 11.38 15.13
N ASP A 47 -9.56 11.46 13.79
CA ASP A 47 -8.42 12.04 13.10
C ASP A 47 -8.79 12.66 11.73
N TYR A 48 -7.86 13.38 11.10
CA TYR A 48 -8.07 14.06 9.82
C TYR A 48 -7.83 13.18 8.59
N SER A 49 -7.63 11.87 8.75
CA SER A 49 -7.37 10.95 7.64
C SER A 49 -8.62 10.53 6.86
N ALA A 50 -9.82 10.87 7.35
CA ALA A 50 -11.09 10.50 6.71
C ALA A 50 -11.12 10.82 5.21
N LEU A 51 -10.55 11.97 4.80
CA LEU A 51 -10.48 12.39 3.40
C LEU A 51 -9.72 11.40 2.50
N GLY A 52 -8.84 10.56 3.06
CA GLY A 52 -8.13 9.49 2.35
C GLY A 52 -8.95 8.21 2.19
N TYR A 53 -9.98 7.99 3.03
CA TYR A 53 -10.82 6.76 3.02
C TYR A 53 -12.25 7.05 2.55
N ASN A 54 -12.96 7.89 3.28
CA ASN A 54 -14.32 8.36 2.99
C ASN A 54 -14.39 9.87 3.23
N PRO A 55 -14.38 10.71 2.18
CA PRO A 55 -14.33 12.17 2.35
C PRO A 55 -15.56 12.73 3.09
N ALA A 56 -16.71 12.04 3.10
CA ALA A 56 -17.88 12.47 3.89
C ALA A 56 -17.59 12.50 5.40
N GLY A 57 -16.68 11.63 5.88
CA GLY A 57 -16.30 11.59 7.30
C GLY A 57 -15.55 12.84 7.80
N MET A 58 -15.11 13.72 6.92
CA MET A 58 -14.54 15.01 7.30
C MET A 58 -15.50 15.85 8.15
N THR A 59 -16.82 15.67 7.97
CA THR A 59 -17.85 16.41 8.70
C THR A 59 -17.91 16.07 10.20
N LEU A 60 -17.27 14.96 10.62
CA LEU A 60 -17.16 14.56 12.01
C LEU A 60 -16.15 15.40 12.82
N MET A 61 -15.15 15.97 12.13
CA MET A 61 -14.13 16.79 12.77
C MET A 61 -14.67 18.21 13.01
N LYS A 62 -15.12 18.47 14.24
CA LYS A 62 -15.78 19.75 14.63
C LYS A 62 -14.84 20.98 14.53
N ARG A 63 -13.52 20.78 14.49
CA ARG A 63 -12.52 21.85 14.42
C ARG A 63 -11.60 21.64 13.22
N SER A 64 -11.17 22.73 12.60
CA SER A 64 -10.08 22.73 11.65
C SER A 64 -8.80 22.19 12.30
N GLY A 65 -7.93 21.58 11.53
CA GLY A 65 -6.69 21.06 12.08
C GLY A 65 -5.84 20.34 11.05
N MET A 66 -4.74 19.81 11.54
CA MET A 66 -3.81 19.02 10.74
C MET A 66 -3.25 17.85 11.53
N GLN A 67 -2.77 16.85 10.80
CA GLN A 67 -2.03 15.71 11.36
C GLN A 67 -0.85 15.33 10.50
N ALA A 68 0.15 14.75 11.13
CA ALA A 68 1.27 14.08 10.46
C ALA A 68 1.55 12.76 11.17
N GLY A 69 1.73 11.71 10.39
CA GLY A 69 1.98 10.37 10.89
C GLY A 69 3.13 9.69 10.14
N LEU A 70 3.77 8.75 10.83
CA LEU A 70 4.79 7.87 10.29
C LEU A 70 4.54 6.45 10.78
N THR A 71 4.33 5.52 9.85
CA THR A 71 4.27 4.09 10.13
C THR A 71 5.57 3.43 9.64
N MET A 72 6.29 2.78 10.55
CA MET A 72 7.45 1.95 10.25
C MET A 72 7.00 0.51 10.12
N THR A 73 7.13 -0.08 8.92
CA THR A 73 6.67 -1.43 8.62
C THR A 73 7.86 -2.36 8.43
N GLU A 74 8.00 -3.35 9.30
CA GLU A 74 8.91 -4.49 9.11
C GLU A 74 8.30 -5.49 8.13
N VAL A 75 9.11 -5.91 7.17
CA VAL A 75 8.76 -6.97 6.22
C VAL A 75 9.75 -8.12 6.40
N ALA A 76 9.27 -9.23 6.97
CA ALA A 76 10.09 -10.39 7.22
C ALA A 76 9.52 -11.64 6.54
N SER A 77 10.39 -12.43 5.92
CA SER A 77 10.01 -13.69 5.27
C SER A 77 11.13 -14.73 5.33
N LYS A 78 10.80 -15.92 5.81
CA LYS A 78 11.65 -17.11 5.71
C LYS A 78 11.24 -17.92 4.48
N ILE A 79 12.16 -18.06 3.53
CA ILE A 79 11.92 -18.67 2.22
C ILE A 79 12.69 -19.97 2.12
N ARG A 80 11.97 -21.03 1.77
CA ARG A 80 12.52 -22.38 1.68
C ARG A 80 12.22 -22.96 0.30
N GLY A 81 13.25 -23.45 -0.36
CA GLY A 81 13.12 -24.14 -1.63
C GLY A 81 12.33 -25.43 -1.45
N ILE A 82 11.50 -25.77 -2.44
CA ILE A 82 10.71 -27.01 -2.49
C ILE A 82 10.87 -27.68 -3.87
N GLY A 83 10.57 -28.98 -3.96
CA GLY A 83 10.79 -29.75 -5.19
C GLY A 83 12.26 -29.78 -5.59
N ASP A 84 12.56 -29.32 -6.80
CA ASP A 84 13.91 -29.22 -7.37
C ASP A 84 14.84 -28.25 -6.60
N GLN A 85 14.27 -27.35 -5.81
CA GLN A 85 14.98 -26.40 -4.97
C GLN A 85 15.10 -26.86 -3.49
N SER A 86 14.69 -28.09 -3.18
CA SER A 86 14.69 -28.61 -1.81
C SER A 86 16.05 -28.47 -1.12
N GLY A 87 16.03 -28.14 0.17
CA GLY A 87 17.24 -27.90 0.97
C GLY A 87 17.80 -26.48 0.91
N LYS A 88 17.42 -25.69 -0.10
CA LYS A 88 17.84 -24.29 -0.21
C LYS A 88 17.01 -23.38 0.70
N LYS A 89 17.64 -22.34 1.23
CA LYS A 89 17.02 -21.35 2.12
C LYS A 89 17.55 -19.95 1.84
N THR A 90 16.68 -18.96 2.03
CA THR A 90 17.04 -17.54 2.09
C THR A 90 16.02 -16.82 2.96
N ASP A 91 16.37 -15.66 3.50
CA ASP A 91 15.50 -14.85 4.31
C ASP A 91 15.49 -13.42 3.75
N MET A 92 14.37 -12.72 3.95
CA MET A 92 14.22 -11.28 3.72
C MET A 92 13.82 -10.65 5.05
N ASP A 93 14.43 -9.51 5.37
CA ASP A 93 14.09 -8.70 6.53
C ASP A 93 14.54 -7.26 6.29
N PHE A 94 13.59 -6.33 6.31
CA PHE A 94 13.87 -4.90 6.14
C PHE A 94 12.71 -4.05 6.65
N MET A 95 13.02 -2.78 7.01
CA MET A 95 12.06 -1.79 7.48
C MET A 95 11.71 -0.78 6.38
N ILE A 96 10.47 -0.29 6.44
CA ILE A 96 9.90 0.63 5.45
C ILE A 96 9.14 1.75 6.14
N PRO A 97 9.48 3.03 5.89
CA PRO A 97 8.70 4.15 6.37
C PRO A 97 7.51 4.45 5.45
N LEU A 98 6.33 4.68 6.03
CA LEU A 98 5.11 5.13 5.35
C LEU A 98 4.65 6.44 6.00
N PRO A 99 5.08 7.60 5.50
CA PRO A 99 4.63 8.88 6.01
C PRO A 99 3.25 9.25 5.48
N SER A 100 2.50 10.02 6.27
CA SER A 100 1.22 10.61 5.89
C SER A 100 1.04 12.00 6.50
N MET A 101 0.33 12.87 5.80
CA MET A 101 -0.03 14.19 6.29
C MET A 101 -1.42 14.57 5.77
N PHE A 102 -2.24 15.13 6.66
CA PHE A 102 -3.58 15.59 6.33
C PHE A 102 -3.86 16.93 7.00
N GLY A 103 -4.68 17.74 6.35
CA GLY A 103 -5.19 18.99 6.89
C GLY A 103 -6.64 19.20 6.48
N GLN A 104 -7.42 19.79 7.37
CA GLN A 104 -8.81 20.13 7.13
C GLN A 104 -9.11 21.53 7.61
N TYR A 105 -9.90 22.26 6.84
CA TYR A 105 -10.44 23.56 7.15
C TYR A 105 -11.97 23.51 7.11
N ASN A 106 -12.60 23.84 8.24
CA ASN A 106 -14.04 23.93 8.36
C ASN A 106 -14.46 25.34 7.94
N VAL A 107 -15.00 25.48 6.73
CA VAL A 107 -15.44 26.78 6.17
C VAL A 107 -16.63 27.31 6.98
N ASN A 108 -17.55 26.42 7.32
CA ASN A 108 -18.69 26.64 8.20
C ASN A 108 -19.19 25.26 8.72
N ASP A 109 -20.33 25.23 9.41
CA ASP A 109 -20.90 24.00 10.00
C ASP A 109 -21.35 22.95 8.97
N LYS A 110 -21.38 23.33 7.68
CA LYS A 110 -21.84 22.43 6.59
C LYS A 110 -20.77 22.12 5.56
N LEU A 111 -19.80 23.00 5.32
CA LEU A 111 -18.78 22.84 4.28
C LEU A 111 -17.39 22.68 4.89
N PHE A 112 -16.73 21.60 4.49
CA PHE A 112 -15.40 21.21 4.94
C PHE A 112 -14.49 21.01 3.73
N LEU A 113 -13.30 21.58 3.77
CA LEU A 113 -12.27 21.42 2.74
C LEU A 113 -11.07 20.75 3.36
N GLY A 114 -10.37 19.91 2.59
CA GLY A 114 -9.20 19.21 3.09
C GLY A 114 -8.20 18.89 2.01
N ALA A 115 -6.98 18.62 2.44
CA ALA A 115 -5.91 18.13 1.59
C ALA A 115 -5.06 17.09 2.34
N GLY A 116 -4.45 16.18 1.61
CA GLY A 116 -3.58 15.18 2.21
C GLY A 116 -2.58 14.61 1.22
N ILE A 117 -1.53 14.00 1.79
CA ILE A 117 -0.52 13.26 1.04
C ILE A 117 -0.22 11.98 1.80
N TYR A 118 -0.26 10.84 1.11
CA TYR A 118 -0.10 9.51 1.70
C TYR A 118 0.27 8.45 0.65
N VAL A 119 0.55 7.23 1.10
CA VAL A 119 0.97 6.09 0.27
C VAL A 119 -0.12 5.01 0.25
N PRO A 120 -1.01 4.98 -0.78
CA PRO A 120 -2.13 4.02 -0.83
C PRO A 120 -1.79 2.68 -1.46
N PHE A 121 -0.65 2.56 -2.15
CA PHE A 121 -0.17 1.31 -2.72
C PHE A 121 1.35 1.24 -2.60
N GLY A 122 1.84 0.04 -2.31
CA GLY A 122 3.25 -0.23 -2.19
C GLY A 122 3.58 -1.71 -2.27
N LEU A 123 4.73 -2.03 -2.86
CA LEU A 123 5.27 -3.38 -2.94
C LEU A 123 6.78 -3.34 -2.76
N ALA A 124 7.33 -4.21 -1.94
CA ALA A 124 8.75 -4.50 -1.93
C ALA A 124 9.03 -5.99 -1.76
N THR A 125 9.79 -6.52 -2.67
CA THR A 125 10.41 -7.84 -2.55
C THR A 125 11.88 -7.67 -2.85
N ARG A 126 12.77 -8.08 -1.92
CA ARG A 126 14.22 -7.89 -2.02
C ARG A 126 14.93 -9.20 -1.70
N TYR A 127 15.42 -9.88 -2.72
CA TYR A 127 16.27 -11.06 -2.56
C TYR A 127 17.74 -10.66 -2.60
N GLY A 128 18.55 -11.24 -1.71
CA GLY A 128 19.98 -11.11 -1.74
C GLY A 128 20.57 -11.64 -3.06
N HIS A 129 21.69 -11.09 -3.50
CA HIS A 129 22.36 -11.50 -4.76
C HIS A 129 22.61 -13.01 -4.81
N ASP A 130 22.98 -13.60 -3.67
CA ASP A 130 23.33 -15.02 -3.56
C ASP A 130 22.17 -15.92 -3.19
N SER A 131 20.94 -15.38 -3.08
CA SER A 131 19.74 -16.18 -2.81
C SER A 131 19.48 -17.19 -3.94
N PHE A 132 18.94 -18.36 -3.59
CA PHE A 132 18.61 -19.35 -4.61
C PHE A 132 17.54 -18.86 -5.59
N VAL A 133 16.67 -17.90 -5.18
CA VAL A 133 15.69 -17.25 -6.04
C VAL A 133 16.38 -16.35 -7.08
N ALA A 134 17.41 -15.59 -6.66
CA ALA A 134 18.18 -14.73 -7.57
C ALA A 134 19.11 -15.52 -8.51
N LYS A 135 19.51 -16.72 -8.11
CA LYS A 135 20.38 -17.59 -8.92
C LYS A 135 19.63 -18.50 -9.89
N ASP A 136 18.31 -18.58 -9.79
CA ASP A 136 17.48 -19.37 -10.69
C ASP A 136 17.29 -18.67 -12.05
N LYS A 137 16.66 -19.34 -13.01
CA LYS A 137 16.51 -18.90 -14.42
C LYS A 137 15.92 -17.50 -14.53
N ASN A 138 14.87 -17.20 -13.78
CA ASN A 138 14.23 -15.88 -13.77
C ASN A 138 14.97 -14.82 -12.94
N GLY A 139 15.88 -15.26 -12.08
CA GLY A 139 16.83 -14.43 -11.38
C GLY A 139 16.23 -13.26 -10.59
N VAL A 140 15.00 -13.40 -10.06
CA VAL A 140 14.27 -12.30 -9.39
C VAL A 140 15.08 -11.74 -8.24
N ARG A 141 15.35 -10.43 -8.25
CA ARG A 141 16.08 -9.74 -7.19
C ARG A 141 15.23 -8.71 -6.46
N ARG A 142 14.65 -7.76 -7.20
CA ARG A 142 13.81 -6.72 -6.61
C ARG A 142 12.53 -6.55 -7.42
N SER A 143 11.46 -6.30 -6.69
CA SER A 143 10.20 -5.82 -7.25
C SER A 143 9.70 -4.75 -6.30
N GLU A 144 9.74 -3.51 -6.75
CA GLU A 144 9.36 -2.36 -5.95
C GLU A 144 8.32 -1.54 -6.72
N LEU A 145 7.24 -1.20 -6.04
CA LEU A 145 6.20 -0.28 -6.50
C LEU A 145 5.96 0.72 -5.40
N GLU A 146 6.01 1.99 -5.73
CA GLU A 146 5.72 3.10 -4.84
C GLU A 146 4.65 3.97 -5.48
N VAL A 147 3.55 4.20 -4.76
CA VAL A 147 2.47 5.07 -5.22
C VAL A 147 2.20 6.10 -4.14
N VAL A 148 2.34 7.37 -4.49
CA VAL A 148 2.04 8.49 -3.61
C VAL A 148 0.82 9.24 -4.16
N ASP A 149 -0.19 9.41 -3.33
CA ASP A 149 -1.38 10.22 -3.61
C ASP A 149 -1.29 11.57 -2.91
N GLY A 150 -1.45 12.64 -3.68
CA GLY A 150 -1.84 13.96 -3.18
C GLY A 150 -3.33 14.15 -3.46
N ASN A 151 -4.14 14.43 -2.43
CA ASN A 151 -5.56 14.65 -2.63
C ASN A 151 -6.02 16.01 -2.14
N ILE A 152 -7.07 16.51 -2.78
CA ILE A 152 -7.92 17.63 -2.32
C ILE A 152 -9.33 17.11 -2.18
N SER A 153 -10.02 17.52 -1.12
CA SER A 153 -11.33 16.99 -0.76
C SER A 153 -12.28 18.10 -0.34
N ALA A 154 -13.55 17.86 -0.63
CA ALA A 154 -14.65 18.66 -0.09
C ALA A 154 -15.71 17.72 0.49
N ALA A 155 -16.25 18.09 1.64
CA ALA A 155 -17.39 17.42 2.25
C ALA A 155 -18.48 18.42 2.59
N TYR A 156 -19.73 17.99 2.43
CA TYR A 156 -20.88 18.82 2.71
C TYR A 156 -21.89 18.05 3.59
N LYS A 157 -22.25 18.66 4.72
CA LYS A 157 -23.29 18.18 5.62
C LYS A 157 -24.65 18.65 5.07
N VAL A 158 -25.36 17.74 4.40
CA VAL A 158 -26.66 18.03 3.74
C VAL A 158 -27.68 18.43 4.78
N ASP A 159 -27.79 17.62 5.83
CA ASP A 159 -28.64 17.81 7.01
C ASP A 159 -27.94 17.25 8.26
N ASN A 160 -28.69 17.04 9.34
CA ASN A 160 -28.14 16.53 10.59
C ASN A 160 -27.73 15.05 10.52
N HIS A 161 -28.16 14.32 9.49
CA HIS A 161 -27.92 12.90 9.33
C HIS A 161 -27.02 12.58 8.15
N LEU A 162 -27.18 13.25 7.02
CA LEU A 162 -26.51 12.91 5.77
C LEU A 162 -25.33 13.84 5.48
N SER A 163 -24.17 13.27 5.26
CA SER A 163 -22.98 13.94 4.75
C SER A 163 -22.50 13.31 3.45
N LEU A 164 -22.09 14.13 2.49
CA LEU A 164 -21.53 13.70 1.21
C LEU A 164 -20.11 14.27 1.07
N GLY A 165 -19.25 13.57 0.34
CA GLY A 165 -17.88 14.03 0.12
C GLY A 165 -17.31 13.56 -1.20
N VAL A 166 -16.36 14.34 -1.71
CA VAL A 166 -15.61 14.04 -2.94
C VAL A 166 -14.14 14.40 -2.74
N SER A 167 -13.26 13.57 -3.30
CA SER A 167 -11.83 13.86 -3.39
C SER A 167 -11.35 13.74 -4.83
N GLY A 168 -10.59 14.73 -5.29
CA GLY A 168 -9.75 14.64 -6.47
C GLY A 168 -8.34 14.23 -6.06
N ILE A 169 -7.77 13.24 -6.73
CA ILE A 169 -6.49 12.62 -6.36
C ILE A 169 -5.52 12.72 -7.53
N LEU A 170 -4.38 13.34 -7.30
CA LEU A 170 -3.21 13.30 -8.17
C LEU A 170 -2.25 12.23 -7.64
N ARG A 171 -1.88 11.28 -8.48
CA ARG A 171 -1.12 10.09 -8.14
C ARG A 171 0.20 10.05 -8.88
N HIS A 172 1.29 9.85 -8.15
CA HIS A 172 2.61 9.57 -8.70
C HIS A 172 2.96 8.10 -8.44
N ILE A 173 3.44 7.41 -9.48
CA ILE A 173 3.84 6.00 -9.40
C ILE A 173 5.30 5.85 -9.85
N LYS A 174 6.05 5.01 -9.13
CA LYS A 174 7.37 4.50 -9.51
C LYS A 174 7.37 2.99 -9.43
N GLY A 175 7.86 2.34 -10.48
CA GLY A 175 8.05 0.90 -10.54
C GLY A 175 9.52 0.55 -10.81
N LYS A 176 10.03 -0.48 -10.12
CA LYS A 176 11.37 -1.01 -10.34
C LYS A 176 11.35 -2.53 -10.27
N LEU A 177 11.79 -3.17 -11.34
CA LEU A 177 11.97 -4.62 -11.40
C LEU A 177 13.42 -4.93 -11.75
N THR A 178 14.08 -5.74 -10.92
CA THR A 178 15.44 -6.17 -11.22
C THR A 178 15.59 -7.68 -11.18
N SER A 179 16.44 -8.21 -12.04
CA SER A 179 16.72 -9.64 -12.14
C SER A 179 18.17 -9.89 -12.53
N ASN A 180 18.75 -10.97 -12.04
CA ASN A 180 19.91 -11.56 -12.69
C ASN A 180 19.44 -12.25 -13.98
N VAL A 181 20.20 -12.16 -15.03
CA VAL A 181 19.96 -12.88 -16.29
C VAL A 181 20.81 -14.15 -16.27
N ASN A 182 20.15 -15.29 -16.02
CA ASN A 182 20.81 -16.59 -15.83
C ASN A 182 20.45 -17.61 -16.92
N SER A 183 19.84 -17.17 -18.01
CA SER A 183 19.45 -18.02 -19.13
C SER A 183 19.66 -17.28 -20.46
N PRO A 184 20.19 -17.89 -21.52
CA PRO A 184 20.58 -19.29 -21.62
C PRO A 184 21.89 -19.68 -20.90
N LEU A 185 22.69 -18.71 -20.46
CA LEU A 185 23.96 -18.95 -19.80
C LEU A 185 23.91 -18.46 -18.34
N PRO A 186 24.59 -19.16 -17.40
CA PRO A 186 24.65 -18.75 -16.00
C PRO A 186 25.40 -17.40 -15.87
N ASN A 187 24.89 -16.53 -14.99
CA ASN A 187 25.46 -15.18 -14.77
C ASN A 187 25.66 -14.37 -16.06
N LEU A 188 24.76 -14.52 -17.02
CA LEU A 188 24.84 -13.80 -18.31
C LEU A 188 24.81 -12.29 -18.10
N GLY A 189 24.11 -11.78 -17.09
CA GLY A 189 24.04 -10.36 -16.83
C GLY A 189 23.03 -9.95 -15.77
N TYR A 190 22.62 -8.69 -15.84
CA TYR A 190 21.69 -8.06 -14.92
C TYR A 190 20.69 -7.20 -15.69
N SER A 191 19.43 -7.26 -15.31
CA SER A 191 18.31 -6.51 -15.88
C SER A 191 17.75 -5.55 -14.84
N ASP A 192 17.63 -4.27 -15.16
CA ASP A 192 17.05 -3.21 -14.33
C ASP A 192 15.99 -2.43 -15.14
N PHE A 193 14.73 -2.69 -14.86
CA PHE A 193 13.58 -2.01 -15.46
C PHE A 193 13.05 -0.99 -14.47
N LYS A 194 12.98 0.28 -14.87
CA LYS A 194 12.50 1.41 -14.08
C LYS A 194 11.52 2.23 -14.89
N VAL A 195 10.38 2.53 -14.29
CA VAL A 195 9.36 3.40 -14.87
C VAL A 195 8.75 4.32 -13.82
N SER A 196 8.28 5.48 -14.25
CA SER A 196 7.54 6.42 -13.40
C SER A 196 6.51 7.19 -14.22
N GLY A 197 5.47 7.69 -13.56
CA GLY A 197 4.44 8.48 -14.23
C GLY A 197 3.43 9.08 -13.27
N TRP A 198 2.50 9.83 -13.85
CA TRP A 198 1.42 10.48 -13.14
C TRP A 198 0.07 10.04 -13.67
N SER A 199 -0.92 10.00 -12.78
CA SER A 199 -2.32 9.79 -13.14
C SER A 199 -3.24 10.53 -12.18
N THR A 200 -4.52 10.51 -12.49
CA THR A 200 -5.56 11.06 -11.64
C THR A 200 -6.61 10.00 -11.34
N THR A 201 -7.23 10.12 -10.18
CA THR A 201 -8.41 9.34 -9.80
C THR A 201 -9.28 10.17 -8.86
N MET A 202 -10.38 9.60 -8.40
CA MET A 202 -11.28 10.27 -7.47
C MET A 202 -11.82 9.29 -6.44
N ASN A 203 -12.33 9.84 -5.35
CA ASN A 203 -13.03 9.11 -4.31
C ASN A 203 -14.35 9.81 -4.00
N LEU A 204 -15.44 9.06 -3.94
CA LEU A 204 -16.76 9.54 -3.52
C LEU A 204 -17.10 8.92 -2.18
N GLY A 205 -17.77 9.68 -1.33
CA GLY A 205 -18.19 9.23 -0.02
C GLY A 205 -19.56 9.73 0.38
N ALA A 206 -20.24 8.89 1.14
CA ALA A 206 -21.46 9.22 1.85
C ALA A 206 -21.35 8.70 3.28
N MET A 207 -21.97 9.41 4.22
CA MET A 207 -22.07 8.99 5.61
C MET A 207 -23.45 9.37 6.14
N TYR A 208 -24.05 8.46 6.90
CA TYR A 208 -25.34 8.65 7.57
C TYR A 208 -25.17 8.48 9.07
N GLU A 209 -25.49 9.50 9.84
CA GLU A 209 -25.53 9.54 11.29
C GLU A 209 -26.96 9.28 11.74
N PHE A 210 -27.25 8.11 12.32
CA PHE A 210 -28.59 7.79 12.87
C PHE A 210 -28.86 8.64 14.11
N ASP A 211 -27.83 8.80 14.93
CA ASP A 211 -27.76 9.61 16.14
C ASP A 211 -26.27 9.97 16.42
N GLU A 212 -25.98 10.58 17.56
CA GLU A 212 -24.62 10.97 17.96
C GLU A 212 -23.69 9.77 18.16
N ASP A 213 -24.25 8.59 18.47
CA ASP A 213 -23.50 7.38 18.81
C ASP A 213 -23.39 6.39 17.64
N THR A 214 -24.28 6.47 16.64
CA THR A 214 -24.42 5.46 15.58
C THR A 214 -24.29 6.09 14.20
N ARG A 215 -23.34 5.60 13.39
CA ARG A 215 -23.19 6.04 12.00
C ARG A 215 -22.63 4.96 11.10
N ILE A 216 -22.95 5.09 9.82
CA ILE A 216 -22.49 4.21 8.74
C ILE A 216 -21.96 5.06 7.59
N GLY A 217 -20.93 4.61 6.92
CA GLY A 217 -20.38 5.29 5.76
C GLY A 217 -20.07 4.33 4.62
N LEU A 218 -20.30 4.81 3.41
CA LEU A 218 -19.97 4.12 2.17
C LEU A 218 -19.04 5.01 1.34
N SER A 219 -17.96 4.46 0.82
CA SER A 219 -17.13 5.17 -0.14
C SER A 219 -16.73 4.29 -1.32
N TYR A 220 -16.46 4.95 -2.45
CA TYR A 220 -16.00 4.32 -3.67
C TYR A 220 -14.80 5.09 -4.23
N ARG A 221 -13.65 4.42 -4.27
CA ARG A 221 -12.46 4.91 -4.95
C ARG A 221 -12.43 4.33 -6.36
N PHE A 222 -12.34 5.20 -7.35
CA PHE A 222 -12.27 4.79 -8.75
C PHE A 222 -10.92 4.15 -9.07
N LYS A 223 -10.93 3.27 -10.08
CA LYS A 223 -9.71 2.73 -10.67
C LYS A 223 -8.87 3.85 -11.28
N SER A 224 -7.59 3.58 -11.49
CA SER A 224 -6.74 4.48 -12.27
C SER A 224 -5.78 3.70 -13.15
N THR A 225 -5.71 4.07 -14.43
CA THR A 225 -4.71 3.56 -15.36
C THR A 225 -3.51 4.48 -15.31
N GLN A 226 -2.34 3.89 -15.05
CA GLN A 226 -1.08 4.62 -14.98
C GLN A 226 -0.43 4.61 -16.35
N ARG A 227 0.00 5.76 -16.86
CA ARG A 227 0.88 5.80 -18.01
C ARG A 227 2.29 6.13 -17.52
N THR A 228 3.17 5.12 -17.56
CA THR A 228 4.53 5.27 -17.05
C THR A 228 5.55 5.04 -18.13
N THR A 229 6.61 5.84 -18.11
CA THR A 229 7.74 5.74 -19.02
C THR A 229 9.04 5.60 -18.23
N GLY A 230 10.07 5.07 -18.86
CA GLY A 230 11.37 4.92 -18.22
C GLY A 230 12.36 4.14 -19.02
N HIS A 231 13.19 3.35 -18.37
CA HIS A 231 14.29 2.66 -19.03
C HIS A 231 14.43 1.23 -18.54
N HIS A 232 14.82 0.37 -19.48
CA HIS A 232 15.25 -0.99 -19.25
C HIS A 232 16.76 -1.08 -19.57
N THR A 233 17.58 -1.25 -18.53
CA THR A 233 19.02 -1.44 -18.69
C THR A 233 19.37 -2.91 -18.58
N ILE A 234 20.17 -3.42 -19.51
CA ILE A 234 20.74 -4.76 -19.47
C ILE A 234 22.25 -4.62 -19.46
N SER A 235 22.86 -5.05 -18.34
CA SER A 235 24.31 -5.14 -18.21
C SER A 235 24.74 -6.59 -18.46
N VAL A 236 25.49 -6.84 -19.50
CA VAL A 236 26.02 -8.16 -19.85
C VAL A 236 27.34 -8.38 -19.11
N ASN A 237 27.53 -9.57 -18.54
CA ASN A 237 28.78 -9.92 -17.91
C ASN A 237 29.92 -9.83 -18.95
N PRO A 238 31.04 -9.11 -18.68
CA PRO A 238 32.15 -8.91 -19.60
C PRO A 238 32.71 -10.18 -20.21
N MET A 239 32.66 -11.31 -19.50
CA MET A 239 33.09 -12.60 -20.04
C MET A 239 32.27 -13.07 -21.28
N TYR A 240 31.07 -12.54 -21.46
CA TYR A 240 30.18 -12.81 -22.60
C TYR A 240 30.13 -11.67 -23.62
N ALA A 241 30.98 -10.64 -23.49
CA ALA A 241 30.95 -9.45 -24.35
C ALA A 241 31.09 -9.79 -25.85
N ALA A 242 31.98 -10.71 -26.20
CA ALA A 242 32.13 -11.18 -27.58
C ALA A 242 30.91 -11.93 -28.13
N LEU A 243 30.17 -12.63 -27.27
CA LEU A 243 28.91 -13.27 -27.64
C LEU A 243 27.81 -12.22 -27.81
N ALA A 244 27.71 -11.28 -26.87
CA ALA A 244 26.71 -10.22 -26.90
C ALA A 244 26.82 -9.35 -28.18
N SER A 245 28.06 -9.03 -28.60
CA SER A 245 28.29 -8.22 -29.80
C SER A 245 27.77 -8.87 -31.08
N ARG A 246 27.71 -10.22 -31.16
CA ARG A 246 27.10 -10.94 -32.30
C ARG A 246 25.60 -10.72 -32.41
N PHE A 247 24.94 -10.30 -31.34
CA PHE A 247 23.53 -9.93 -31.27
C PHE A 247 23.31 -8.42 -31.25
N GLY A 248 24.34 -7.64 -31.60
CA GLY A 248 24.26 -6.18 -31.61
C GLY A 248 24.20 -5.53 -30.22
N MET A 249 24.59 -6.27 -29.16
CA MET A 249 24.58 -5.77 -27.77
C MET A 249 26.00 -5.42 -27.30
N GLY A 250 26.10 -4.28 -26.61
CA GLY A 250 27.29 -3.93 -25.81
C GLY A 250 27.28 -4.58 -24.43
N VAL A 251 28.25 -4.22 -23.59
CA VAL A 251 28.26 -4.65 -22.17
C VAL A 251 27.10 -3.99 -21.40
N ASP A 252 26.86 -2.71 -21.65
CA ASP A 252 25.73 -1.97 -21.09
C ASP A 252 24.81 -1.50 -22.21
N ASN A 253 23.55 -1.85 -22.10
CA ASN A 253 22.51 -1.55 -23.09
C ASN A 253 21.33 -0.87 -22.37
N ARG A 254 20.84 0.23 -22.94
CA ARG A 254 19.72 0.97 -22.41
C ARG A 254 18.67 1.14 -23.47
N TYR A 255 17.46 0.77 -23.13
CA TYR A 255 16.28 0.80 -23.99
C TYR A 255 15.19 1.63 -23.31
N ASP A 256 14.39 2.33 -24.10
CA ASP A 256 13.21 2.97 -23.58
C ASP A 256 12.17 1.92 -23.18
N SER A 257 11.37 2.24 -22.20
CA SER A 257 10.37 1.32 -21.67
C SER A 257 9.11 2.03 -21.23
N VAL A 258 8.00 1.30 -21.30
CA VAL A 258 6.67 1.76 -20.90
C VAL A 258 5.96 0.70 -20.07
N SER A 259 5.08 1.15 -19.18
CA SER A 259 4.20 0.26 -18.42
C SER A 259 2.91 1.02 -18.07
N ASP A 260 1.77 0.39 -18.33
CA ASP A 260 0.46 0.99 -18.08
C ASP A 260 -0.35 0.14 -17.08
N PRO A 261 0.12 -0.04 -15.82
CA PRO A 261 -0.59 -0.84 -14.83
C PRO A 261 -1.91 -0.17 -14.43
N GLU A 262 -2.97 -0.96 -14.34
CA GLU A 262 -4.24 -0.53 -13.79
C GLU A 262 -4.27 -0.77 -12.27
N LEU A 263 -4.50 0.28 -11.47
CA LEU A 263 -4.74 0.16 -10.04
C LEU A 263 -6.23 -0.01 -9.77
N PRO A 264 -6.62 -0.92 -8.86
CA PRO A 264 -8.01 -1.34 -8.71
C PRO A 264 -8.91 -0.26 -8.12
N ALA A 265 -10.18 -0.33 -8.44
CA ALA A 265 -11.23 0.35 -7.71
C ALA A 265 -11.53 -0.39 -6.40
N SER A 266 -12.09 0.33 -5.42
CA SER A 266 -12.48 -0.26 -4.14
C SER A 266 -13.73 0.37 -3.55
N TRP A 267 -14.55 -0.47 -2.91
CA TRP A 267 -15.68 -0.09 -2.07
C TRP A 267 -15.29 -0.26 -0.61
N ILE A 268 -15.68 0.68 0.24
CA ILE A 268 -15.51 0.63 1.69
C ILE A 268 -16.84 0.91 2.33
N LEU A 269 -17.34 -0.04 3.12
CA LEU A 269 -18.48 0.12 4.00
C LEU A 269 -17.97 0.06 5.44
N SER A 270 -18.19 1.13 6.20
CA SER A 270 -17.75 1.23 7.59
C SER A 270 -18.90 1.63 8.50
N GLY A 271 -18.85 1.14 9.74
CA GLY A 271 -19.78 1.48 10.80
C GLY A 271 -19.06 1.83 12.09
N TYR A 272 -19.71 2.67 12.89
CA TYR A 272 -19.30 3.04 14.24
C TYR A 272 -20.55 3.05 15.13
N HIS A 273 -20.39 2.49 16.35
CA HIS A 273 -21.39 2.61 17.41
C HIS A 273 -20.73 2.77 18.78
N LYS A 274 -21.18 3.76 19.53
CA LYS A 274 -20.71 4.02 20.90
C LYS A 274 -21.68 3.43 21.92
N PHE A 275 -21.21 2.53 22.76
CA PHE A 275 -21.96 1.92 23.84
C PHE A 275 -21.70 2.65 25.15
N GLY A 276 -22.66 3.42 25.60
CA GLY A 276 -22.51 4.27 26.80
C GLY A 276 -21.36 5.28 26.64
N GLU A 277 -20.70 5.62 27.73
CA GLU A 277 -19.66 6.66 27.70
C GLU A 277 -18.26 6.15 27.34
N LYS A 278 -18.00 4.84 27.53
CA LYS A 278 -16.63 4.30 27.53
C LYS A 278 -16.26 3.41 26.34
N TRP A 279 -17.23 2.91 25.58
CA TRP A 279 -16.94 1.93 24.56
C TRP A 279 -17.40 2.39 23.19
N GLY A 280 -16.50 2.35 22.21
CA GLY A 280 -16.80 2.58 20.80
C GLY A 280 -16.44 1.34 19.99
N THR A 281 -17.40 0.79 19.24
CA THR A 281 -17.18 -0.36 18.37
C THR A 281 -17.18 0.08 16.92
N THR A 282 -16.25 -0.41 16.16
CA THR A 282 -16.07 -0.08 14.74
C THR A 282 -16.00 -1.35 13.90
N ALA A 283 -16.55 -1.28 12.70
CA ALA A 283 -16.43 -2.35 11.71
C ALA A 283 -16.16 -1.79 10.32
N THR A 284 -15.45 -2.54 9.49
CA THR A 284 -15.24 -2.21 8.08
C THR A 284 -15.30 -3.46 7.22
N VAL A 285 -15.99 -3.35 6.09
CA VAL A 285 -15.93 -4.30 4.98
C VAL A 285 -15.39 -3.56 3.76
N LYS A 286 -14.31 -4.05 3.19
CA LYS A 286 -13.71 -3.48 1.98
C LYS A 286 -13.68 -4.54 0.88
N TYR A 287 -14.07 -4.13 -0.32
CA TYR A 287 -14.03 -4.94 -1.53
C TYR A 287 -13.14 -4.25 -2.56
N THR A 288 -12.09 -4.94 -3.04
CA THR A 288 -11.12 -4.41 -4.02
C THR A 288 -11.17 -5.21 -5.31
N GLN A 289 -11.35 -4.52 -6.44
CA GLN A 289 -11.53 -5.11 -7.76
C GLN A 289 -10.19 -5.47 -8.41
N TRP A 290 -9.47 -6.42 -7.80
CA TRP A 290 -8.17 -6.89 -8.27
C TRP A 290 -8.22 -7.72 -9.56
N HIS A 291 -9.38 -8.19 -10.01
CA HIS A 291 -9.55 -8.87 -11.31
C HIS A 291 -9.02 -8.05 -12.48
N ARG A 292 -8.86 -6.73 -12.34
CA ARG A 292 -8.29 -5.84 -13.34
C ARG A 292 -6.77 -5.99 -13.48
N PHE A 293 -6.11 -6.58 -12.49
CA PHE A 293 -4.68 -6.86 -12.48
C PHE A 293 -4.40 -8.28 -13.01
N HIS A 294 -4.74 -8.52 -14.30
CA HIS A 294 -4.47 -9.78 -14.97
C HIS A 294 -3.01 -9.92 -15.37
N VAL A 295 -2.45 -8.86 -15.93
CA VAL A 295 -1.08 -8.78 -16.43
C VAL A 295 -0.47 -7.51 -15.88
N PHE A 296 0.76 -7.58 -15.37
CA PHE A 296 1.58 -6.38 -15.19
C PHE A 296 2.19 -6.07 -16.57
N PRO A 297 1.71 -5.05 -17.30
CA PRO A 297 2.24 -4.72 -18.60
C PRO A 297 3.60 -4.07 -18.44
N ALA A 298 4.62 -4.59 -19.12
CA ALA A 298 5.96 -4.00 -19.14
C ALA A 298 6.58 -4.26 -20.51
N TYR A 299 6.88 -3.20 -21.23
CA TYR A 299 7.40 -3.24 -22.58
C TYR A 299 8.72 -2.48 -22.66
N SER A 300 9.58 -2.93 -23.55
CA SER A 300 10.90 -2.36 -23.78
C SER A 300 11.23 -2.38 -25.27
N ASP A 301 11.93 -1.37 -25.75
CA ASP A 301 12.44 -1.33 -27.12
C ASP A 301 13.62 -2.31 -27.36
N ASN A 302 13.89 -3.17 -26.39
CA ASN A 302 14.88 -4.25 -26.55
C ASN A 302 14.38 -5.27 -27.58
N PRO A 303 15.05 -5.41 -28.74
CA PRO A 303 14.59 -6.30 -29.81
C PRO A 303 14.62 -7.78 -29.44
N LEU A 304 15.45 -8.16 -28.44
CA LEU A 304 15.55 -9.56 -27.99
C LEU A 304 14.47 -9.92 -26.95
N ARG A 305 13.91 -8.94 -26.25
CA ARG A 305 12.87 -9.16 -25.25
C ARG A 305 11.97 -7.91 -25.12
N PRO A 306 11.10 -7.65 -26.10
CA PRO A 306 10.25 -6.47 -26.09
C PRO A 306 9.12 -6.54 -25.03
N ASP A 307 8.67 -7.74 -24.65
CA ASP A 307 7.65 -7.98 -23.64
C ASP A 307 8.27 -8.56 -22.36
N LEU A 308 8.11 -7.83 -21.28
CA LEU A 308 8.54 -8.17 -19.92
C LEU A 308 7.35 -8.42 -19.01
N GLY A 309 6.13 -8.46 -19.56
CA GLY A 309 4.88 -8.60 -18.83
C GLY A 309 4.83 -9.87 -17.98
N VAL A 310 4.11 -9.81 -16.87
CA VAL A 310 3.94 -10.92 -15.91
C VAL A 310 2.46 -11.22 -15.75
N GLN A 311 2.07 -12.50 -15.91
CA GLN A 311 0.69 -12.97 -15.76
C GLN A 311 0.35 -13.21 -14.29
N TYR A 312 -0.59 -12.46 -13.75
CA TYR A 312 -1.03 -12.60 -12.35
C TYR A 312 -2.42 -13.23 -12.22
N ARG A 313 -3.35 -12.92 -13.13
CA ARG A 313 -4.74 -13.40 -13.12
C ARG A 313 -5.42 -13.25 -11.76
N TRP A 314 -5.19 -12.14 -11.09
CA TRP A 314 -5.75 -11.91 -9.76
C TRP A 314 -7.27 -11.90 -9.76
N LYS A 315 -7.86 -12.27 -8.63
CA LYS A 315 -9.29 -12.21 -8.33
C LYS A 315 -9.57 -11.06 -7.38
N ASP A 316 -10.83 -10.64 -7.31
CA ASP A 316 -11.26 -9.66 -6.33
C ASP A 316 -11.04 -10.16 -4.91
N ALA A 317 -10.80 -9.22 -3.99
CA ALA A 317 -10.44 -9.53 -2.63
C ALA A 317 -11.27 -8.73 -1.62
N TRP A 318 -11.57 -9.38 -0.51
CA TRP A 318 -12.30 -8.84 0.63
C TRP A 318 -11.37 -8.59 1.81
N ASN A 319 -11.69 -7.55 2.56
CA ASN A 319 -11.11 -7.29 3.88
C ASN A 319 -12.26 -7.07 4.87
N PHE A 320 -12.18 -7.68 6.04
CA PHE A 320 -13.11 -7.54 7.14
C PHE A 320 -12.35 -7.12 8.39
N ALA A 321 -12.75 -6.03 9.01
CA ALA A 321 -12.11 -5.50 10.20
C ALA A 321 -13.15 -5.21 11.30
N LEU A 322 -12.76 -5.50 12.55
CA LEU A 322 -13.50 -5.19 13.76
C LEU A 322 -12.55 -4.52 14.74
N GLY A 323 -12.98 -3.40 15.31
CA GLY A 323 -12.19 -2.61 16.24
C GLY A 323 -13.00 -2.15 17.43
N GLN A 324 -12.29 -1.94 18.53
CA GLN A 324 -12.84 -1.48 19.79
C GLN A 324 -12.04 -0.30 20.31
N ASP A 325 -12.72 0.77 20.68
CA ASP A 325 -12.19 1.90 21.41
C ASP A 325 -12.62 1.80 22.87
N TYR A 326 -11.73 2.14 23.80
CA TYR A 326 -12.01 2.31 25.20
C TYR A 326 -11.61 3.71 25.63
N TYR A 327 -12.58 4.54 25.95
CA TYR A 327 -12.39 5.90 26.44
C TYR A 327 -12.11 5.84 27.94
N LEU A 328 -10.83 5.79 28.32
CA LEU A 328 -10.41 5.66 29.72
C LEU A 328 -10.82 6.90 30.51
N ASN A 329 -10.59 8.08 29.94
CA ASN A 329 -11.02 9.40 30.41
C ASN A 329 -11.00 10.39 29.23
N GLU A 330 -11.19 11.67 29.48
CA GLU A 330 -11.23 12.74 28.47
C GLU A 330 -9.92 12.87 27.66
N ASN A 331 -8.79 12.43 28.21
CA ASN A 331 -7.48 12.56 27.59
C ASN A 331 -6.99 11.27 26.93
N TRP A 332 -7.35 10.10 27.47
CA TRP A 332 -6.79 8.82 27.06
C TRP A 332 -7.79 7.91 26.39
N THR A 333 -7.45 7.46 25.20
CA THR A 333 -8.21 6.42 24.46
C THR A 333 -7.30 5.24 24.16
N LEU A 334 -7.74 4.04 24.50
CA LEU A 334 -7.10 2.78 24.12
C LEU A 334 -7.86 2.16 22.95
N ARG A 335 -7.14 1.47 22.06
CA ARG A 335 -7.73 0.82 20.90
C ARG A 335 -7.20 -0.60 20.74
N ALA A 336 -8.06 -1.48 20.24
CA ALA A 336 -7.67 -2.81 19.81
C ALA A 336 -8.45 -3.19 18.53
N GLY A 337 -7.86 -4.03 17.69
CA GLY A 337 -8.49 -4.43 16.45
C GLY A 337 -8.03 -5.77 15.93
N LEU A 338 -8.92 -6.39 15.16
CA LEU A 338 -8.68 -7.60 14.40
C LEU A 338 -9.15 -7.37 12.96
N ALA A 339 -8.41 -7.88 11.98
CA ALA A 339 -8.89 -7.91 10.60
C ALA A 339 -8.41 -9.17 9.88
N TRP A 340 -9.24 -9.64 8.95
CA TRP A 340 -8.87 -10.64 7.97
C TRP A 340 -8.82 -10.00 6.59
N ASP A 341 -7.73 -10.26 5.86
CA ASP A 341 -7.43 -9.63 4.59
C ASP A 341 -7.12 -10.70 3.55
N GLN A 342 -8.00 -10.85 2.58
CA GLN A 342 -7.93 -11.88 1.55
C GLN A 342 -6.90 -11.51 0.49
N SER A 343 -6.02 -12.45 0.13
CA SER A 343 -5.11 -12.30 -1.00
C SER A 343 -5.87 -12.37 -2.34
N PRO A 344 -5.56 -11.51 -3.31
CA PRO A 344 -6.11 -11.61 -4.65
C PRO A 344 -5.50 -12.77 -5.47
N VAL A 345 -4.40 -13.36 -5.02
CA VAL A 345 -3.70 -14.45 -5.74
C VAL A 345 -4.57 -15.69 -5.80
N PRO A 346 -4.95 -16.19 -7.00
CA PRO A 346 -5.93 -17.26 -7.12
C PRO A 346 -5.41 -18.62 -6.61
N ASN A 347 -4.13 -18.92 -6.82
CA ASN A 347 -3.50 -20.18 -6.39
C ASN A 347 -1.96 -20.12 -6.52
N SER A 348 -1.27 -21.22 -6.21
CA SER A 348 0.20 -21.31 -6.24
C SER A 348 0.82 -21.17 -7.63
N ALA A 349 0.09 -21.46 -8.72
CA ALA A 349 0.59 -21.32 -10.08
C ALA A 349 0.64 -19.87 -10.56
N TYR A 350 -0.19 -18.99 -9.99
CA TYR A 350 -0.20 -17.55 -10.27
C TYR A 350 0.41 -16.71 -9.14
N ARG A 351 0.93 -17.36 -8.10
CA ARG A 351 1.80 -16.70 -7.13
C ARG A 351 3.22 -16.65 -7.67
N THR A 352 3.81 -15.46 -7.68
CA THR A 352 5.16 -15.25 -8.23
C THR A 352 6.17 -14.97 -7.12
N ASN A 353 7.45 -15.17 -7.41
CA ASN A 353 8.49 -14.74 -6.47
C ASN A 353 8.56 -13.19 -6.38
N ARG A 354 7.98 -12.45 -7.33
CA ARG A 354 7.90 -10.99 -7.29
C ARG A 354 6.86 -10.49 -6.31
N ILE A 355 5.72 -11.20 -6.22
CA ILE A 355 4.61 -10.85 -5.31
C ILE A 355 4.11 -12.16 -4.66
N PRO A 356 4.78 -12.66 -3.61
CA PRO A 356 4.42 -13.91 -2.93
C PRO A 356 3.29 -13.70 -1.91
N ASP A 357 2.23 -13.01 -2.30
CA ASP A 357 1.13 -12.59 -1.44
C ASP A 357 0.25 -13.76 -0.95
N THR A 358 -0.31 -13.61 0.26
CA THR A 358 -1.17 -14.60 0.94
C THR A 358 -2.19 -13.91 1.82
N ASP A 359 -3.27 -14.62 2.18
CA ASP A 359 -4.22 -14.15 3.18
C ASP A 359 -3.53 -13.81 4.50
N ARG A 360 -4.09 -12.84 5.25
CA ARG A 360 -3.52 -12.29 6.47
C ARG A 360 -4.55 -12.12 7.56
N LEU A 361 -4.09 -12.35 8.78
CA LEU A 361 -4.79 -11.92 9.99
C LEU A 361 -4.02 -10.76 10.62
N TRP A 362 -4.70 -9.69 10.91
CA TRP A 362 -4.18 -8.53 11.62
C TRP A 362 -4.60 -8.57 13.08
N THR A 363 -3.67 -8.24 13.95
CA THR A 363 -3.95 -7.91 15.34
C THR A 363 -3.32 -6.56 15.63
N SER A 364 -4.04 -5.65 16.26
CA SER A 364 -3.52 -4.32 16.51
C SER A 364 -3.91 -3.77 17.88
N PHE A 365 -3.11 -2.80 18.31
CA PHE A 365 -3.31 -2.03 19.52
C PHE A 365 -2.95 -0.56 19.25
N GLY A 366 -3.65 0.37 19.91
CA GLY A 366 -3.37 1.79 19.81
C GLY A 366 -3.64 2.54 21.10
N VAL A 367 -2.96 3.67 21.27
CA VAL A 367 -3.14 4.59 22.38
C VAL A 367 -3.16 6.01 21.84
N SER A 368 -4.11 6.82 22.29
CA SER A 368 -4.13 8.27 22.06
C SER A 368 -4.09 9.03 23.37
N TYR A 369 -3.32 10.12 23.37
CA TYR A 369 -3.32 11.12 24.43
C TYR A 369 -3.65 12.49 23.85
N ALA A 370 -4.76 13.07 24.30
CA ALA A 370 -5.23 14.39 23.90
C ALA A 370 -5.09 15.39 25.06
N THR A 371 -4.55 16.57 24.79
CA THR A 371 -4.44 17.64 25.76
C THR A 371 -4.54 19.01 25.07
N GLY A 372 -5.55 19.78 25.43
CA GLY A 372 -5.88 21.05 24.77
C GLY A 372 -6.11 20.86 23.27
N ASN A 373 -5.26 21.50 22.47
CA ASN A 373 -5.33 21.43 21.01
C ASN A 373 -4.47 20.31 20.42
N HIS A 374 -3.74 19.55 21.21
CA HIS A 374 -2.75 18.56 20.80
C HIS A 374 -3.27 17.16 21.03
N GLN A 375 -2.95 16.24 20.10
CA GLN A 375 -3.17 14.81 20.27
C GLN A 375 -1.96 14.06 19.74
N PHE A 376 -1.54 13.06 20.50
CA PHE A 376 -0.44 12.15 20.18
C PHE A 376 -0.99 10.74 20.14
N ASP A 377 -0.70 10.04 19.04
CA ASP A 377 -1.20 8.70 18.82
C ASP A 377 -0.02 7.74 18.61
N PHE A 378 -0.10 6.58 19.24
CA PHE A 378 0.78 5.44 19.01
C PHE A 378 -0.06 4.26 18.53
N GLY A 379 0.43 3.52 17.55
CA GLY A 379 -0.19 2.31 17.03
C GLY A 379 0.84 1.20 16.81
N TYR A 380 0.43 -0.02 17.10
CA TYR A 380 1.16 -1.24 16.77
C TYR A 380 0.23 -2.23 16.09
N ALA A 381 0.71 -2.89 15.05
CA ALA A 381 0.01 -4.02 14.43
C ALA A 381 0.98 -5.16 14.11
N HIS A 382 0.51 -6.40 14.30
CA HIS A 382 1.17 -7.60 13.83
C HIS A 382 0.30 -8.29 12.78
N LEU A 383 0.94 -8.65 11.66
CA LEU A 383 0.32 -9.35 10.55
C LEU A 383 0.83 -10.78 10.51
N PHE A 384 -0.07 -11.72 10.76
CA PHE A 384 0.17 -13.14 10.55
C PHE A 384 -0.16 -13.47 9.10
N MET A 385 0.85 -13.70 8.28
CA MET A 385 0.66 -14.12 6.90
C MET A 385 0.51 -15.63 6.84
N MET A 386 -0.51 -16.11 6.13
CA MET A 386 -0.68 -17.53 5.90
C MET A 386 0.45 -18.08 5.03
N HIS A 387 0.76 -19.37 5.15
CA HIS A 387 1.87 -19.97 4.41
C HIS A 387 1.59 -19.94 2.90
N GLY A 388 2.45 -19.26 2.14
CA GLY A 388 2.39 -19.17 0.69
C GLY A 388 3.32 -20.19 0.02
N LYS A 389 2.92 -20.69 -1.17
CA LYS A 389 3.78 -21.49 -2.04
C LYS A 389 3.76 -20.88 -3.44
N VAL A 390 4.94 -20.74 -4.02
CA VAL A 390 5.16 -20.61 -5.45
C VAL A 390 5.47 -22.03 -5.94
N TRP A 391 4.63 -22.61 -6.78
CA TRP A 391 4.75 -23.98 -7.21
C TRP A 391 4.26 -24.15 -8.64
N ASN A 392 5.15 -24.62 -9.50
CA ASN A 392 4.88 -24.78 -10.93
C ASN A 392 4.25 -23.50 -11.53
N SER A 393 4.86 -22.35 -11.19
CA SER A 393 4.36 -21.04 -11.61
C SER A 393 4.23 -20.95 -13.12
N ALA A 394 3.15 -20.34 -13.60
CA ALA A 394 2.94 -20.02 -15.02
C ALA A 394 4.11 -19.19 -15.58
N GLU A 395 4.75 -18.37 -14.76
CA GLU A 395 5.93 -17.58 -15.09
C GLU A 395 7.26 -18.36 -14.93
N LYS A 396 7.20 -19.66 -14.64
CA LYS A 396 8.38 -20.51 -14.38
C LYS A 396 9.27 -19.98 -13.26
N ASP A 397 8.65 -19.36 -12.26
CA ASP A 397 9.33 -18.89 -11.06
C ASP A 397 9.90 -20.03 -10.23
N THR A 398 10.90 -19.70 -9.41
CA THR A 398 11.55 -20.62 -8.49
C THR A 398 10.56 -21.24 -7.50
N ASN A 399 10.50 -22.57 -7.43
CA ASN A 399 9.65 -23.28 -6.49
C ASN A 399 10.07 -22.99 -5.03
N ALA A 400 9.21 -22.32 -4.27
CA ALA A 400 9.53 -21.89 -2.92
C ALA A 400 8.29 -21.85 -2.00
N LYS A 401 8.50 -22.09 -0.71
CA LYS A 401 7.53 -21.86 0.36
C LYS A 401 7.94 -20.63 1.17
N TYR A 402 6.97 -19.75 1.41
CA TYR A 402 7.12 -18.51 2.15
C TYR A 402 6.44 -18.62 3.51
N LYS A 403 7.16 -18.25 4.58
CA LYS A 403 6.61 -18.02 5.90
C LYS A 403 6.94 -16.56 6.27
N SER A 404 5.96 -15.69 6.15
CA SER A 404 6.13 -14.25 6.29
C SER A 404 5.34 -13.71 7.48
N TYR A 405 5.78 -12.58 8.02
CA TYR A 405 5.06 -11.75 8.98
C TYR A 405 5.46 -10.28 8.77
N SER A 406 4.68 -9.38 9.33
CA SER A 406 5.00 -7.95 9.37
C SER A 406 4.65 -7.37 10.72
N ASN A 407 5.53 -6.51 11.25
CA ASN A 407 5.25 -5.67 12.41
C ASN A 407 5.18 -4.21 11.96
N MET A 408 4.23 -3.47 12.48
CA MET A 408 4.06 -2.05 12.20
C MET A 408 4.11 -1.27 13.50
N TYR A 409 4.93 -0.23 13.52
CA TYR A 409 5.07 0.72 14.63
C TYR A 409 4.76 2.10 14.09
N ALA A 410 3.78 2.79 14.68
CA ALA A 410 3.32 4.05 14.15
C ALA A 410 3.18 5.14 15.20
N LEU A 411 3.53 6.36 14.80
CA LEU A 411 3.39 7.58 15.60
C LEU A 411 2.66 8.63 14.76
N GLN A 412 1.77 9.39 15.39
CA GLN A 412 1.03 10.48 14.78
C GLN A 412 0.88 11.63 15.75
N TYR A 413 0.95 12.82 15.23
CA TYR A 413 0.64 14.05 15.94
C TYR A 413 -0.48 14.79 15.23
N GLN A 414 -1.44 15.28 15.98
CA GLN A 414 -2.56 16.11 15.51
C GLN A 414 -2.58 17.45 16.25
N TYR A 415 -2.92 18.49 15.52
CA TYR A 415 -3.17 19.83 16.06
C TYR A 415 -4.52 20.34 15.60
N LYS A 416 -5.36 20.76 16.56
CA LYS A 416 -6.71 21.30 16.32
C LYS A 416 -6.66 22.82 16.52
N PHE A 417 -7.08 23.57 15.52
CA PHE A 417 -7.09 25.05 15.61
C PHE A 417 -8.30 25.58 16.38
#